data_19dd68eff610e41eb66f49e261b6a028
#
_entry.id   19dd68eff610e41eb66f49e261b6a028
#
_cell.length_a   1.000
_cell.length_b   1.000
_cell.length_c   1.000
_cell.angle_alpha   90.00
_cell.angle_beta   90.00
_cell.angle_gamma   90.00
#
_symmetry.space_group_name_H-M   'P 1'
#
loop_
_entity.id
_entity.type
_entity.pdbx_description
1 polymer ?
#
loop_
_entity_poly.entity_id
_entity_poly.type
_entity_poly.pdbx_seq_one_letter_code
_entity_poly.pdbx_strand_id
1 'polypeptide(L)'
;RIVYTELFPAVKIKKLFDVIATHYGVSFNGNFLTNERFTKCFLWAKNTKENTFVTAAKKVDFASVVYASGSAPANSGVDLTNDIISYNYLDVAPGVGVAPSLFSFVIDFSITPSDTSTTYYIDVHRNGIFSHTIQGSDVNTYQLIQDQNTPGLDEQIEIYVRAANQINIDTVTNCYWFYSVLGVQANVDEFTITGATQTIVGNTSLGSLVPEMKVADFFSGVLKAFNLTCYGTDIDTFQIEPLDDWYSLGEIYDITEYTDVASIDVSRVPLYNKIAFKYQESESGTNTIFKNLTSRNYGNTNEQFDYDGGDFKVELPFENMMMQKFVGTNLQIGETLNTDGNKYTPKPVILYQYDNLTTSFQFTDNSTPVTLTTYAPFGQDVLDTNINYTLN
;
A
#
# COMPACT_ATOMS: atom_id res chain seq x y z
N ARG A 1 -2.84 -23.15 -7.56
CA ARG A 1 -2.76 -22.67 -6.18
C ARG A 1 -2.19 -21.27 -6.21
N ILE A 2 -2.97 -20.27 -5.83
CA ILE A 2 -2.54 -18.88 -5.75
C ILE A 2 -1.97 -18.67 -4.35
N VAL A 3 -0.74 -18.13 -4.27
CA VAL A 3 -0.09 -17.75 -3.02
C VAL A 3 -0.29 -16.25 -2.81
N TYR A 4 -0.49 -15.80 -1.58
CA TYR A 4 -0.77 -14.38 -1.29
C TYR A 4 0.32 -13.42 -1.81
N THR A 5 1.57 -13.88 -1.90
CA THR A 5 2.69 -13.09 -2.46
C THR A 5 2.55 -12.85 -3.97
N GLU A 6 1.66 -13.58 -4.64
CA GLU A 6 1.33 -13.40 -6.07
C GLU A 6 0.19 -12.38 -6.27
N LEU A 7 -0.48 -11.97 -5.19
CA LEU A 7 -1.52 -10.95 -5.20
C LEU A 7 -0.89 -9.57 -5.03
N PHE A 8 -1.02 -8.74 -6.04
CA PHE A 8 -0.50 -7.38 -6.01
C PHE A 8 -1.63 -6.38 -5.73
N PRO A 9 -1.39 -5.35 -4.90
CA PRO A 9 -2.39 -4.33 -4.62
C PRO A 9 -2.64 -3.44 -5.83
N ALA A 10 -3.77 -2.74 -5.83
CA ALA A 10 -4.06 -1.70 -6.80
C ALA A 10 -4.31 -0.36 -6.09
N VAL A 11 -3.81 0.73 -6.68
CA VAL A 11 -3.91 2.08 -6.13
C VAL A 11 -4.94 2.87 -6.90
N LYS A 12 -5.88 3.48 -6.17
CA LYS A 12 -6.93 4.30 -6.78
C LYS A 12 -6.32 5.46 -7.57
N ILE A 13 -6.70 5.62 -8.84
CA ILE A 13 -6.16 6.68 -9.71
C ILE A 13 -6.46 8.06 -9.12
N LYS A 14 -7.67 8.27 -8.61
CA LYS A 14 -8.00 9.52 -7.93
C LYS A 14 -7.02 9.85 -6.81
N LYS A 15 -6.59 8.85 -6.02
CA LYS A 15 -5.61 9.06 -4.94
C LYS A 15 -4.24 9.47 -5.47
N LEU A 16 -3.84 8.96 -6.63
CA LEU A 16 -2.60 9.39 -7.29
C LEU A 16 -2.72 10.85 -7.76
N PHE A 17 -3.88 11.28 -8.27
CA PHE A 17 -4.15 12.69 -8.59
C PHE A 17 -4.07 13.57 -7.34
N ASP A 18 -4.63 13.15 -6.21
CA ASP A 18 -4.54 13.88 -4.95
C ASP A 18 -3.08 14.04 -4.48
N VAL A 19 -2.25 13.00 -4.65
CA VAL A 19 -0.81 13.03 -4.32
C VAL A 19 -0.07 13.99 -5.25
N ILE A 20 -0.35 13.96 -6.54
CA ILE A 20 0.22 14.89 -7.53
C ILE A 20 -0.16 16.33 -7.16
N ALA A 21 -1.44 16.58 -6.89
CA ALA A 21 -1.94 17.89 -6.49
C ALA A 21 -1.20 18.43 -5.25
N THR A 22 -1.09 17.60 -4.22
CA THR A 22 -0.40 17.95 -2.97
C THR A 22 1.09 18.22 -3.21
N HIS A 23 1.76 17.40 -4.02
CA HIS A 23 3.20 17.52 -4.25
C HIS A 23 3.57 18.80 -5.03
N TYR A 24 2.76 19.15 -6.01
CA TYR A 24 3.01 20.34 -6.85
C TYR A 24 2.28 21.61 -6.37
N GLY A 25 1.49 21.53 -5.31
CA GLY A 25 0.75 22.68 -4.77
C GLY A 25 -0.38 23.14 -5.69
N VAL A 26 -0.98 22.23 -6.47
CA VAL A 26 -2.06 22.54 -7.43
C VAL A 26 -3.37 21.90 -7.00
N SER A 27 -4.47 22.36 -7.57
CA SER A 27 -5.82 21.82 -7.37
C SER A 27 -6.40 21.32 -8.68
N PHE A 28 -6.98 20.12 -8.66
CA PHE A 28 -7.73 19.57 -9.78
C PHE A 28 -9.22 19.54 -9.46
N ASN A 29 -10.01 20.22 -10.26
CA ASN A 29 -11.46 20.29 -10.18
C ASN A 29 -12.11 19.65 -11.43
N GLY A 30 -13.39 19.36 -11.37
CA GLY A 30 -14.17 18.87 -12.48
C GLY A 30 -15.15 17.76 -12.11
N ASN A 31 -16.26 17.72 -12.82
CA ASN A 31 -17.33 16.75 -12.55
C ASN A 31 -16.87 15.31 -12.84
N PHE A 32 -15.99 15.13 -13.80
CA PHE A 32 -15.45 13.80 -14.13
C PHE A 32 -14.69 13.16 -12.96
N LEU A 33 -14.02 13.95 -12.13
CA LEU A 33 -13.26 13.44 -10.97
C LEU A 33 -14.13 12.78 -9.90
N THR A 34 -15.44 13.01 -9.95
CA THR A 34 -16.45 12.36 -9.07
C THR A 34 -17.22 11.27 -9.80
N ASN A 35 -17.08 11.12 -11.10
CA ASN A 35 -17.76 10.10 -11.90
C ASN A 35 -17.29 8.70 -11.53
N GLU A 36 -18.20 7.72 -11.54
CA GLU A 36 -17.87 6.32 -11.22
C GLU A 36 -16.79 5.73 -12.12
N ARG A 37 -16.77 6.10 -13.41
CA ARG A 37 -15.74 5.68 -14.37
C ARG A 37 -14.33 6.01 -13.87
N PHE A 38 -14.17 7.15 -13.19
CA PHE A 38 -12.89 7.59 -12.65
C PHE A 38 -12.66 7.07 -11.22
N THR A 39 -13.69 7.13 -10.36
CA THR A 39 -13.56 6.78 -8.94
C THR A 39 -13.41 5.29 -8.69
N LYS A 40 -13.87 4.44 -9.62
CA LYS A 40 -13.66 2.98 -9.61
C LYS A 40 -12.40 2.54 -10.38
N CYS A 41 -11.59 3.47 -10.84
CA CYS A 41 -10.39 3.19 -11.63
C CYS A 41 -9.15 3.09 -10.74
N PHE A 42 -8.33 2.06 -10.96
CA PHE A 42 -7.15 1.74 -10.16
C PHE A 42 -5.95 1.44 -11.05
N LEU A 43 -4.78 1.83 -10.59
CA LEU A 43 -3.51 1.43 -11.18
C LEU A 43 -3.01 0.17 -10.45
N TRP A 44 -2.74 -0.90 -11.20
CA TRP A 44 -2.16 -2.11 -10.63
C TRP A 44 -0.71 -1.86 -10.19
N ALA A 45 -0.45 -2.07 -8.90
CA ALA A 45 0.87 -1.85 -8.33
C ALA A 45 1.74 -3.10 -8.52
N LYS A 46 2.16 -3.35 -9.76
CA LYS A 46 3.03 -4.46 -10.15
C LYS A 46 4.22 -3.93 -10.93
N ASN A 47 5.41 -4.12 -10.37
CA ASN A 47 6.70 -3.84 -11.03
C ASN A 47 7.59 -5.08 -10.96
N THR A 48 8.91 -4.92 -11.13
CA THR A 48 9.89 -6.00 -11.04
C THR A 48 10.06 -6.59 -9.64
N LYS A 49 9.61 -5.89 -8.60
CA LYS A 49 9.77 -6.33 -7.21
C LYS A 49 8.69 -7.33 -6.85
N GLU A 50 9.03 -8.26 -5.99
CA GLU A 50 8.06 -9.14 -5.38
C GLU A 50 7.24 -8.38 -4.34
N ASN A 51 5.99 -8.79 -4.18
CA ASN A 51 5.14 -8.27 -3.11
C ASN A 51 5.63 -8.87 -1.79
N THR A 52 6.56 -8.18 -1.16
CA THR A 52 6.98 -8.50 0.19
C THR A 52 6.20 -7.62 1.15
N PHE A 53 5.45 -8.23 2.05
CA PHE A 53 4.93 -7.52 3.20
C PHE A 53 6.11 -7.14 4.09
N VAL A 54 6.59 -5.93 3.94
CA VAL A 54 7.58 -5.38 4.88
C VAL A 54 6.79 -4.87 6.06
N THR A 55 6.82 -5.61 7.14
CA THR A 55 6.36 -5.10 8.41
C THR A 55 7.33 -4.03 8.88
N ALA A 56 6.88 -2.78 8.86
CA ALA A 56 7.54 -1.79 9.68
C ALA A 56 7.45 -2.27 11.13
N ALA A 57 8.59 -2.40 11.79
CA ALA A 57 8.61 -2.70 13.20
C ALA A 57 7.82 -1.62 13.95
N LYS A 58 6.80 -2.02 14.70
CA LYS A 58 6.02 -1.11 15.53
C LYS A 58 6.57 -1.15 16.94
N LYS A 59 6.83 0.02 17.50
CA LYS A 59 7.24 0.15 18.89
C LYS A 59 6.10 -0.29 19.82
N VAL A 60 6.44 -1.04 20.85
CA VAL A 60 5.48 -1.46 21.89
C VAL A 60 5.14 -0.25 22.74
N ASP A 61 3.86 -0.04 22.94
CA ASP A 61 3.28 1.10 23.67
C ASP A 61 3.13 0.77 25.15
N PHE A 62 3.70 1.59 26.01
CA PHE A 62 3.66 1.43 27.46
C PHE A 62 2.91 2.59 28.10
N ALA A 63 1.75 2.33 28.69
CA ALA A 63 0.85 3.39 29.17
C ALA A 63 1.04 3.75 30.64
N SER A 64 1.36 2.80 31.51
CA SER A 64 1.47 3.07 32.95
C SER A 64 2.30 2.04 33.70
N VAL A 65 2.80 2.44 34.88
CA VAL A 65 3.47 1.57 35.84
C VAL A 65 2.58 1.43 37.06
N VAL A 66 2.33 0.20 37.49
CA VAL A 66 1.59 -0.11 38.71
C VAL A 66 2.49 -0.93 39.63
N TYR A 67 2.79 -0.41 40.81
CA TYR A 67 3.62 -1.06 41.77
C TYR A 67 2.81 -2.02 42.68
N ALA A 68 3.34 -3.18 43.01
CA ALA A 68 2.64 -4.18 43.78
C ALA A 68 2.22 -3.68 45.18
N SER A 69 2.94 -2.72 45.74
CA SER A 69 2.62 -2.07 47.05
C SER A 69 1.60 -0.94 46.93
N GLY A 70 1.07 -0.63 45.73
CA GLY A 70 0.16 0.50 45.49
C GLY A 70 0.82 1.88 45.51
N SER A 71 2.08 1.96 45.84
CA SER A 71 2.90 3.17 45.73
C SER A 71 4.28 2.82 45.18
N ALA A 72 4.82 3.74 44.36
CA ALA A 72 6.17 3.56 43.86
C ALA A 72 7.15 3.44 45.04
N PRO A 73 8.07 2.50 45.02
CA PRO A 73 9.20 2.52 45.96
C PRO A 73 9.90 3.88 45.86
N ALA A 74 10.50 4.32 46.97
CA ALA A 74 11.13 5.65 47.05
C ALA A 74 12.16 5.93 45.91
N ASN A 75 12.63 4.89 45.26
CA ASN A 75 13.60 4.94 44.16
C ASN A 75 13.25 3.87 43.10
N SER A 76 12.08 3.97 42.47
CA SER A 76 11.65 2.98 41.47
C SER A 76 12.49 3.01 40.21
N GLY A 77 13.03 4.20 39.86
CA GLY A 77 13.92 4.38 38.72
C GLY A 77 13.34 4.03 37.35
N VAL A 78 12.01 3.89 37.21
CA VAL A 78 11.36 3.54 35.95
C VAL A 78 10.57 4.72 35.41
N ASP A 79 10.91 5.14 34.20
CA ASP A 79 10.19 6.14 33.42
C ASP A 79 9.75 5.53 32.09
N LEU A 80 8.47 5.72 31.73
CA LEU A 80 7.87 5.21 30.48
C LEU A 80 7.64 6.32 29.43
N THR A 81 8.41 7.38 29.47
CA THR A 81 8.24 8.48 28.53
C THR A 81 8.53 8.04 27.09
N ASN A 82 7.63 8.35 26.16
CA ASN A 82 7.75 8.02 24.73
C ASN A 82 7.91 6.53 24.42
N ASP A 83 7.22 5.66 25.13
CA ASP A 83 7.30 4.20 24.95
C ASP A 83 8.72 3.64 25.13
N ILE A 84 9.47 4.24 26.03
CA ILE A 84 10.80 3.82 26.41
C ILE A 84 10.74 3.45 27.88
N ILE A 85 11.23 2.27 28.23
CA ILE A 85 11.48 1.92 29.63
C ILE A 85 12.85 2.46 29.96
N SER A 86 12.90 3.56 30.73
CA SER A 86 14.14 4.12 31.25
C SER A 86 14.30 3.75 32.72
N TYR A 87 15.45 3.28 33.12
CA TYR A 87 15.70 2.86 34.49
C TYR A 87 17.14 3.16 34.92
N ASN A 88 17.30 3.35 36.23
CA ASN A 88 18.60 3.57 36.85
C ASN A 88 18.73 2.71 38.11
N TYR A 89 19.72 1.90 38.14
CA TYR A 89 19.95 0.97 39.24
C TYR A 89 20.25 1.68 40.58
N LEU A 90 20.86 2.84 40.59
CA LEU A 90 21.10 3.61 41.80
C LEU A 90 19.81 4.12 42.45
N ASP A 91 18.77 4.36 41.65
CA ASP A 91 17.48 4.79 42.15
C ASP A 91 16.72 3.61 42.82
N VAL A 92 16.99 2.39 42.39
CA VAL A 92 16.30 1.19 42.87
C VAL A 92 16.98 0.54 44.06
N ALA A 93 18.28 0.66 44.17
CA ALA A 93 19.05 -0.01 45.24
C ALA A 93 19.81 0.96 46.21
N PRO A 94 19.16 1.98 46.78
CA PRO A 94 19.84 2.92 47.68
C PRO A 94 20.10 2.24 49.02
N GLY A 95 21.29 2.37 49.52
CA GLY A 95 21.64 1.93 50.85
C GLY A 95 22.13 0.48 51.00
N VAL A 96 22.35 -0.22 49.92
CA VAL A 96 23.08 -1.46 49.94
C VAL A 96 24.55 -1.14 50.16
N GLY A 97 25.06 -1.40 51.35
CA GLY A 97 26.44 -1.04 51.73
C GLY A 97 27.54 -1.81 51.00
N VAL A 98 27.15 -2.68 50.05
CA VAL A 98 28.04 -3.44 49.18
C VAL A 98 27.53 -3.26 47.75
N ALA A 99 28.41 -2.84 46.84
CA ALA A 99 28.05 -2.73 45.45
C ALA A 99 27.59 -4.10 44.90
N PRO A 100 26.42 -4.21 44.29
CA PRO A 100 25.95 -5.47 43.72
C PRO A 100 26.90 -5.91 42.61
N SER A 101 27.13 -7.22 42.53
CA SER A 101 27.97 -7.82 41.51
C SER A 101 27.25 -7.94 40.18
N LEU A 102 25.92 -7.95 40.22
CA LEU A 102 25.04 -7.98 39.04
C LEU A 102 23.72 -7.32 39.40
N PHE A 103 23.22 -6.50 38.54
CA PHE A 103 21.90 -5.89 38.64
C PHE A 103 21.15 -6.13 37.33
N SER A 104 19.96 -6.70 37.41
CA SER A 104 19.20 -7.07 36.22
C SER A 104 17.78 -6.57 36.30
N PHE A 105 17.28 -6.08 35.17
CA PHE A 105 15.90 -5.73 34.96
C PHE A 105 15.24 -6.78 34.07
N VAL A 106 14.11 -7.32 34.53
CA VAL A 106 13.41 -8.40 33.85
C VAL A 106 12.04 -7.92 33.42
N ILE A 107 11.71 -8.14 32.16
CA ILE A 107 10.44 -7.80 31.55
C ILE A 107 9.82 -9.07 30.98
N ASP A 108 8.60 -9.39 31.41
CA ASP A 108 7.79 -10.46 30.84
C ASP A 108 6.64 -9.84 30.04
N PHE A 109 6.44 -10.22 28.78
CA PHE A 109 5.33 -9.75 27.95
C PHE A 109 4.80 -10.86 27.04
N SER A 110 3.54 -10.74 26.62
CA SER A 110 2.87 -11.76 25.84
C SER A 110 2.55 -11.27 24.43
N ILE A 111 2.71 -12.16 23.46
CA ILE A 111 2.33 -11.94 22.06
C ILE A 111 1.33 -13.02 21.64
N THR A 112 0.22 -12.59 21.05
CA THR A 112 -0.83 -13.46 20.52
C THR A 112 -0.99 -13.19 19.03
N PRO A 113 -0.49 -14.06 18.14
CA PRO A 113 -0.74 -13.95 16.72
C PRO A 113 -2.19 -14.33 16.38
N SER A 114 -2.73 -13.75 15.31
CA SER A 114 -4.04 -14.12 14.79
C SER A 114 -4.10 -15.53 14.20
N ASP A 115 -2.95 -16.05 13.82
CA ASP A 115 -2.73 -17.41 13.30
C ASP A 115 -1.45 -17.98 13.90
N THR A 116 -1.53 -19.18 14.43
CA THR A 116 -0.41 -19.90 15.06
C THR A 116 0.76 -20.18 14.13
N SER A 117 0.55 -20.13 12.80
CA SER A 117 1.64 -20.22 11.82
C SER A 117 2.40 -18.91 11.60
N THR A 118 1.94 -17.80 12.19
CA THR A 118 2.55 -16.49 11.99
C THR A 118 3.89 -16.39 12.72
N THR A 119 4.96 -16.26 11.94
CA THR A 119 6.26 -15.91 12.50
C THR A 119 6.33 -14.41 12.76
N TYR A 120 6.78 -14.04 13.95
CA TYR A 120 7.02 -12.66 14.33
C TYR A 120 8.44 -12.49 14.90
N TYR A 121 8.89 -11.26 14.94
CA TYR A 121 10.20 -10.88 15.41
C TYR A 121 10.08 -9.75 16.41
N ILE A 122 10.83 -9.86 17.51
CA ILE A 122 10.92 -8.87 18.58
C ILE A 122 12.32 -8.30 18.52
N ASP A 123 12.44 -7.04 18.12
CA ASP A 123 13.70 -6.34 18.05
C ASP A 123 13.85 -5.51 19.34
N VAL A 124 14.89 -5.78 20.11
CA VAL A 124 15.21 -5.08 21.36
C VAL A 124 16.30 -4.06 21.08
N HIS A 125 16.05 -2.83 21.46
CA HIS A 125 17.02 -1.74 21.42
C HIS A 125 17.40 -1.34 22.84
N ARG A 126 18.66 -1.07 23.04
CA ARG A 126 19.23 -0.59 24.30
C ARG A 126 19.93 0.74 24.07
N ASN A 127 19.54 1.77 24.79
CA ASN A 127 20.06 3.13 24.62
C ASN A 127 19.99 3.64 23.19
N GLY A 128 18.86 3.35 22.49
CA GLY A 128 18.63 3.72 21.10
C GLY A 128 19.39 2.89 20.06
N ILE A 129 20.19 1.90 20.50
CA ILE A 129 20.99 1.02 19.63
C ILE A 129 20.35 -0.36 19.58
N PHE A 130 20.19 -0.91 18.37
CA PHE A 130 19.74 -2.29 18.19
C PHE A 130 20.65 -3.26 18.97
N SER A 131 20.06 -4.12 19.78
CA SER A 131 20.76 -5.11 20.58
C SER A 131 20.65 -6.50 19.97
N HIS A 132 19.43 -7.03 19.87
CA HIS A 132 19.19 -8.37 19.33
C HIS A 132 17.74 -8.53 18.88
N THR A 133 17.48 -9.61 18.12
CA THR A 133 16.15 -10.03 17.68
C THR A 133 15.80 -11.38 18.30
N ILE A 134 14.57 -11.50 18.81
CA ILE A 134 13.97 -12.77 19.20
C ILE A 134 12.95 -13.14 18.12
N GLN A 135 13.02 -14.36 17.62
CA GLN A 135 12.04 -14.90 16.68
C GLN A 135 11.06 -15.78 17.45
N GLY A 136 9.76 -15.60 17.19
CA GLY A 136 8.70 -16.38 17.78
C GLY A 136 7.65 -16.82 16.77
N SER A 137 6.86 -17.79 17.19
CA SER A 137 5.62 -18.25 16.56
C SER A 137 4.69 -18.69 17.66
N ASP A 138 3.39 -18.81 17.41
CA ASP A 138 2.41 -19.14 18.43
C ASP A 138 2.21 -18.08 19.53
N VAL A 139 1.22 -18.31 20.40
CA VAL A 139 1.01 -17.53 21.62
C VAL A 139 2.16 -17.82 22.57
N ASN A 140 2.90 -16.80 22.94
CA ASN A 140 4.05 -16.97 23.80
C ASN A 140 4.26 -15.78 24.73
N THR A 141 4.87 -16.06 25.89
CA THR A 141 5.35 -15.06 26.83
C THR A 141 6.87 -15.01 26.76
N TYR A 142 7.39 -13.83 26.61
CA TYR A 142 8.82 -13.57 26.49
C TYR A 142 9.35 -12.92 27.75
N GLN A 143 10.50 -13.38 28.16
CA GLN A 143 11.27 -12.77 29.21
C GLN A 143 12.49 -12.08 28.64
N LEU A 144 12.57 -10.77 28.83
CA LEU A 144 13.75 -9.99 28.52
C LEU A 144 14.52 -9.69 29.80
N ILE A 145 15.76 -10.10 29.84
CA ILE A 145 16.65 -9.84 30.99
C ILE A 145 17.72 -8.85 30.50
N GLN A 146 17.80 -7.71 31.17
CA GLN A 146 18.78 -6.68 30.86
C GLN A 146 19.69 -6.45 32.06
N ASP A 147 20.95 -6.78 31.88
CA ASP A 147 21.96 -6.58 32.92
C ASP A 147 22.52 -5.16 32.85
N GLN A 148 22.52 -4.47 33.95
CA GLN A 148 23.14 -3.17 34.09
C GLN A 148 24.51 -3.29 34.79
N ASN A 149 25.56 -2.98 34.03
CA ASN A 149 26.91 -3.10 34.56
C ASN A 149 27.54 -1.77 34.99
N THR A 150 26.87 -0.64 34.66
CA THR A 150 27.39 0.72 34.91
C THR A 150 26.43 1.45 35.85
N PRO A 151 26.72 1.51 37.15
CA PRO A 151 25.91 2.24 38.12
C PRO A 151 25.85 3.74 37.81
N GLY A 152 24.67 4.34 38.02
CA GLY A 152 24.49 5.79 37.91
C GLY A 152 24.25 6.31 36.52
N LEU A 153 24.13 5.45 35.53
CA LEU A 153 23.68 5.81 34.17
C LEU A 153 22.28 5.27 33.93
N ASP A 154 21.41 6.13 33.41
CA ASP A 154 20.10 5.68 32.93
C ASP A 154 20.28 4.73 31.76
N GLU A 155 19.59 3.61 31.82
CA GLU A 155 19.51 2.69 30.73
C GLU A 155 18.11 2.70 30.15
N GLN A 156 18.02 2.55 28.83
CA GLN A 156 16.77 2.63 28.09
C GLN A 156 16.55 1.36 27.30
N ILE A 157 15.34 0.80 27.40
CA ILE A 157 14.91 -0.33 26.58
C ILE A 157 13.75 0.11 25.71
N GLU A 158 13.84 -0.18 24.43
CA GLU A 158 12.77 -0.04 23.45
C GLU A 158 12.53 -1.41 22.82
N ILE A 159 11.26 -1.78 22.70
CA ILE A 159 10.85 -3.04 22.11
C ILE A 159 10.06 -2.75 20.85
N TYR A 160 10.48 -3.32 19.74
CA TYR A 160 9.79 -3.22 18.46
C TYR A 160 9.34 -4.61 18.04
N VAL A 161 8.12 -4.71 17.52
CA VAL A 161 7.60 -5.99 17.03
C VAL A 161 7.21 -5.84 15.56
N ARG A 162 7.56 -6.85 14.77
CA ARG A 162 7.22 -6.95 13.35
C ARG A 162 6.73 -8.35 13.02
N ALA A 163 5.69 -8.43 12.20
CA ALA A 163 5.15 -9.70 11.73
C ALA A 163 4.54 -9.54 10.32
N ALA A 164 4.50 -10.60 9.52
CA ALA A 164 3.87 -10.58 8.21
C ALA A 164 2.34 -10.51 8.30
N ASN A 165 1.75 -11.17 9.29
CA ASN A 165 0.32 -11.19 9.55
C ASN A 165 -0.02 -10.40 10.82
N GLN A 166 -1.31 -10.21 11.05
CA GLN A 166 -1.79 -9.53 12.23
C GLN A 166 -1.37 -10.27 13.51
N ILE A 167 -0.83 -9.50 14.46
CA ILE A 167 -0.56 -9.96 15.81
C ILE A 167 -1.09 -8.96 16.83
N ASN A 168 -1.49 -9.45 17.97
CA ASN A 168 -1.84 -8.65 19.13
C ASN A 168 -0.70 -8.74 20.16
N ILE A 169 -0.31 -7.60 20.68
CA ILE A 169 0.65 -7.52 21.78
C ILE A 169 -0.13 -7.17 23.02
N ASP A 170 -0.06 -8.01 24.01
CA ASP A 170 -0.59 -7.72 25.32
C ASP A 170 0.53 -7.14 26.18
N THR A 171 0.39 -5.89 26.53
CA THR A 171 1.38 -5.11 27.25
C THR A 171 1.17 -5.14 28.76
N VAL A 172 0.46 -6.13 29.28
CA VAL A 172 0.48 -6.41 30.71
C VAL A 172 1.73 -7.21 31.01
N THR A 173 2.67 -6.59 31.64
CA THR A 173 4.02 -7.11 31.81
C THR A 173 4.41 -7.03 33.28
N ASN A 174 4.74 -8.17 33.86
CA ASN A 174 5.33 -8.19 35.17
C ASN A 174 6.82 -7.87 35.04
N CYS A 175 7.25 -6.87 35.77
CA CYS A 175 8.63 -6.45 35.81
C CYS A 175 9.16 -6.58 37.23
N TYR A 176 10.38 -6.97 37.37
CA TYR A 176 11.04 -7.01 38.67
C TYR A 176 12.54 -6.75 38.51
N TRP A 177 13.11 -6.22 39.59
CA TRP A 177 14.54 -6.04 39.72
C TRP A 177 15.09 -7.18 40.54
N PHE A 178 16.23 -7.68 40.16
CA PHE A 178 17.02 -8.49 41.05
C PHE A 178 18.49 -8.09 41.00
N TYR A 179 19.17 -8.33 42.10
CA TYR A 179 20.60 -8.11 42.18
C TYR A 179 21.28 -9.29 42.86
N SER A 180 22.55 -9.48 42.57
CA SER A 180 23.35 -10.51 43.19
C SER A 180 24.43 -9.86 44.07
N VAL A 181 24.47 -10.25 45.31
CA VAL A 181 25.50 -9.85 46.26
C VAL A 181 26.19 -11.12 46.79
N LEU A 182 27.49 -11.25 46.59
CA LEU A 182 28.28 -12.41 46.98
C LEU A 182 27.71 -13.74 46.48
N GLY A 183 27.13 -13.74 45.28
CA GLY A 183 26.54 -14.93 44.67
C GLY A 183 25.11 -15.28 45.16
N VAL A 184 24.50 -14.48 45.99
CA VAL A 184 23.10 -14.63 46.42
C VAL A 184 22.24 -13.64 45.66
N GLN A 185 21.25 -14.17 44.96
CA GLN A 185 20.25 -13.35 44.25
C GLN A 185 19.16 -12.89 45.21
N ALA A 186 18.78 -11.64 45.14
CA ALA A 186 17.67 -11.07 45.89
C ALA A 186 16.78 -10.24 44.92
N ASN A 187 15.47 -10.41 45.05
CA ASN A 187 14.51 -9.51 44.37
C ASN A 187 14.42 -8.22 45.16
N VAL A 188 14.35 -7.12 44.46
CA VAL A 188 14.27 -5.79 45.07
C VAL A 188 12.83 -5.31 45.10
N ASP A 189 12.20 -5.22 43.96
CA ASP A 189 10.82 -4.74 43.78
C ASP A 189 10.13 -5.41 42.61
N GLU A 190 8.81 -5.54 42.70
CA GLU A 190 7.94 -5.99 41.63
C GLU A 190 6.98 -4.89 41.24
N PHE A 191 6.75 -4.74 39.96
CA PHE A 191 5.78 -3.79 39.40
C PHE A 191 5.23 -4.34 38.10
N THR A 192 4.09 -3.83 37.68
CA THR A 192 3.45 -4.19 36.41
C THR A 192 3.44 -2.98 35.49
N ILE A 193 4.00 -3.14 34.30
CA ILE A 193 3.85 -2.19 33.22
C ILE A 193 2.62 -2.59 32.43
N THR A 194 1.67 -1.66 32.30
CA THR A 194 0.45 -1.88 31.52
C THR A 194 0.39 -0.94 30.33
N GLY A 195 -0.13 -1.44 29.24
CA GLY A 195 -0.48 -0.67 28.06
C GLY A 195 -1.79 -1.18 27.47
N ALA A 196 -2.30 -0.50 26.45
CA ALA A 196 -3.42 -1.01 25.68
C ALA A 196 -2.95 -2.15 24.78
N THR A 197 -3.78 -3.18 24.61
CA THR A 197 -3.53 -4.22 23.61
C THR A 197 -3.34 -3.59 22.23
N GLN A 198 -2.23 -3.87 21.59
CA GLN A 198 -1.87 -3.31 20.30
C GLN A 198 -2.02 -4.36 19.21
N THR A 199 -2.59 -3.94 18.10
CA THR A 199 -2.62 -4.75 16.88
C THR A 199 -1.56 -4.25 15.91
N ILE A 200 -0.66 -5.17 15.53
CA ILE A 200 0.29 -4.92 14.45
C ILE A 200 -0.22 -5.62 13.21
N VAL A 201 -0.37 -4.83 12.14
CA VAL A 201 -0.78 -5.32 10.82
C VAL A 201 0.39 -5.18 9.87
N GLY A 202 0.68 -6.22 9.09
CA GLY A 202 1.69 -6.14 8.04
C GLY A 202 1.35 -5.03 7.04
N ASN A 203 2.29 -4.16 6.78
CA ASN A 203 2.13 -3.08 5.80
C ASN A 203 2.88 -3.43 4.52
N THR A 204 2.20 -3.29 3.39
CA THR A 204 2.85 -3.33 2.08
C THR A 204 3.31 -1.92 1.72
N SER A 205 4.58 -1.76 1.38
CA SER A 205 5.08 -0.50 0.84
C SER A 205 4.58 -0.32 -0.60
N LEU A 206 3.41 0.31 -0.77
CA LEU A 206 2.84 0.58 -2.08
C LEU A 206 3.81 1.33 -2.99
N GLY A 207 4.55 2.30 -2.46
CA GLY A 207 5.51 3.08 -3.23
C GLY A 207 6.63 2.25 -3.85
N SER A 208 6.97 1.10 -3.26
CA SER A 208 7.98 0.18 -3.83
C SER A 208 7.43 -0.71 -4.95
N LEU A 209 6.12 -0.85 -5.07
CA LEU A 209 5.44 -1.74 -6.03
C LEU A 209 4.85 -0.99 -7.23
N VAL A 210 4.63 0.33 -7.11
CA VAL A 210 4.09 1.13 -8.21
C VAL A 210 5.03 1.04 -9.42
N PRO A 211 4.49 0.85 -10.64
CA PRO A 211 5.28 0.85 -11.86
C PRO A 211 6.08 2.14 -12.03
N GLU A 212 7.31 2.03 -12.50
CA GLU A 212 8.15 3.18 -12.80
C GLU A 212 7.62 3.88 -14.06
N MET A 213 7.10 5.09 -13.89
CA MET A 213 6.73 5.97 -15.00
C MET A 213 6.81 7.43 -14.58
N LYS A 214 6.98 8.32 -15.56
CA LYS A 214 6.97 9.75 -15.29
C LYS A 214 5.56 10.20 -14.92
N VAL A 215 5.46 11.13 -13.96
CA VAL A 215 4.17 11.71 -13.54
C VAL A 215 3.42 12.32 -14.73
N ALA A 216 4.14 13.02 -15.64
CA ALA A 216 3.55 13.61 -16.83
C ALA A 216 2.97 12.55 -17.78
N ASP A 217 3.65 11.40 -17.96
CA ASP A 217 3.17 10.32 -18.82
C ASP A 217 1.93 9.65 -18.19
N PHE A 218 1.93 9.45 -16.86
CA PHE A 218 0.77 8.94 -16.14
C PHE A 218 -0.43 9.90 -16.29
N PHE A 219 -0.24 11.17 -15.97
CA PHE A 219 -1.29 12.19 -16.02
C PHE A 219 -1.88 12.31 -17.42
N SER A 220 -1.03 12.56 -18.44
CA SER A 220 -1.48 12.67 -19.83
C SER A 220 -2.09 11.37 -20.37
N GLY A 221 -1.59 10.22 -19.90
CA GLY A 221 -2.14 8.92 -20.23
C GLY A 221 -3.57 8.74 -19.73
N VAL A 222 -3.87 9.18 -18.50
CA VAL A 222 -5.23 9.15 -17.95
C VAL A 222 -6.14 10.11 -18.70
N LEU A 223 -5.69 11.33 -19.01
CA LEU A 223 -6.48 12.27 -19.81
C LEU A 223 -6.84 11.68 -21.17
N LYS A 224 -5.88 11.07 -21.86
CA LYS A 224 -6.11 10.40 -23.15
C LYS A 224 -7.05 9.20 -23.05
N ALA A 225 -6.92 8.39 -21.99
CA ALA A 225 -7.74 7.19 -21.81
C ALA A 225 -9.23 7.50 -21.65
N PHE A 226 -9.56 8.66 -21.10
CA PHE A 226 -10.94 9.09 -20.87
C PHE A 226 -11.38 10.25 -21.76
N ASN A 227 -10.60 10.61 -22.77
CA ASN A 227 -10.86 11.76 -23.65
C ASN A 227 -11.14 13.05 -22.88
N LEU A 228 -10.24 13.37 -21.93
CA LEU A 228 -10.38 14.54 -21.07
C LEU A 228 -9.53 15.70 -21.58
N THR A 229 -10.03 16.91 -21.35
CA THR A 229 -9.23 18.14 -21.42
C THR A 229 -8.89 18.62 -20.02
N CYS A 230 -7.74 19.31 -19.92
CA CYS A 230 -7.29 19.94 -18.68
C CYS A 230 -6.85 21.36 -18.99
N TYR A 231 -7.45 22.35 -18.33
CA TYR A 231 -7.13 23.77 -18.54
C TYR A 231 -7.08 24.53 -17.22
N GLY A 232 -6.23 25.56 -17.19
CA GLY A 232 -6.09 26.41 -16.01
C GLY A 232 -7.28 27.37 -15.88
N THR A 233 -7.85 27.45 -14.71
CA THR A 233 -8.88 28.44 -14.34
C THR A 233 -8.31 29.53 -13.42
N ASP A 234 -7.18 29.24 -12.75
CA ASP A 234 -6.41 30.16 -11.94
C ASP A 234 -4.95 29.70 -11.91
N ILE A 235 -4.05 30.42 -11.23
CA ILE A 235 -2.60 30.16 -11.18
C ILE A 235 -2.30 28.69 -10.84
N ASP A 236 -2.96 28.14 -9.80
CA ASP A 236 -2.71 26.79 -9.29
C ASP A 236 -3.96 25.90 -9.35
N THR A 237 -4.96 26.27 -10.16
CA THR A 237 -6.23 25.56 -10.27
C THR A 237 -6.49 25.13 -11.69
N PHE A 238 -6.73 23.83 -11.86
CA PHE A 238 -6.98 23.21 -13.15
C PHE A 238 -8.34 22.52 -13.16
N GLN A 239 -9.07 22.73 -14.26
CA GLN A 239 -10.33 22.06 -14.51
C GLN A 239 -10.10 20.87 -15.44
N ILE A 240 -10.67 19.72 -15.11
CA ILE A 240 -10.60 18.48 -15.88
C ILE A 240 -12.01 18.05 -16.23
N GLU A 241 -12.33 18.04 -17.54
CA GLU A 241 -13.66 17.69 -18.04
C GLU A 241 -13.54 16.79 -19.27
N PRO A 242 -14.57 15.96 -19.55
CA PRO A 242 -14.69 15.32 -20.86
C PRO A 242 -14.62 16.36 -21.98
N LEU A 243 -13.94 16.03 -23.06
CA LEU A 243 -13.76 16.97 -24.18
C LEU A 243 -15.10 17.42 -24.78
N ASP A 244 -16.08 16.52 -24.86
CA ASP A 244 -17.42 16.84 -25.39
C ASP A 244 -18.16 17.82 -24.44
N ASP A 245 -18.06 17.65 -23.14
CA ASP A 245 -18.65 18.57 -22.15
C ASP A 245 -18.00 19.94 -22.25
N TRP A 246 -16.66 20.00 -22.40
CA TRP A 246 -15.92 21.23 -22.55
C TRP A 246 -16.36 22.00 -23.82
N TYR A 247 -16.54 21.32 -24.96
CA TYR A 247 -17.06 21.94 -26.15
C TYR A 247 -18.50 22.47 -26.00
N SER A 248 -19.33 21.78 -25.21
CA SER A 248 -20.70 22.20 -24.93
C SER A 248 -20.81 23.44 -24.05
N LEU A 249 -19.76 23.74 -23.25
CA LEU A 249 -19.68 24.93 -22.41
C LEU A 249 -19.18 26.18 -23.15
N GLY A 250 -18.83 26.03 -24.42
CA GLY A 250 -18.34 27.13 -25.24
C GLY A 250 -19.40 28.24 -25.43
N GLU A 251 -18.96 29.48 -25.34
CA GLU A 251 -19.79 30.64 -25.61
C GLU A 251 -19.66 31.03 -27.09
N ILE A 252 -20.75 31.53 -27.66
CA ILE A 252 -20.75 32.04 -29.02
C ILE A 252 -20.46 33.54 -28.94
N TYR A 253 -19.36 33.95 -29.52
CA TYR A 253 -19.01 35.37 -29.67
C TYR A 253 -19.28 35.85 -31.07
N ASP A 254 -20.00 36.96 -31.22
CA ASP A 254 -20.13 37.64 -32.48
C ASP A 254 -18.88 38.50 -32.75
N ILE A 255 -18.05 38.08 -33.69
CA ILE A 255 -16.84 38.76 -34.10
C ILE A 255 -16.97 39.54 -35.42
N THR A 256 -18.20 39.75 -35.90
CA THR A 256 -18.46 40.37 -37.21
C THR A 256 -17.80 41.73 -37.35
N GLU A 257 -17.78 42.55 -36.30
CA GLU A 257 -17.12 43.87 -36.30
C GLU A 257 -15.58 43.78 -36.48
N TYR A 258 -14.98 42.67 -36.17
CA TYR A 258 -13.53 42.46 -36.22
C TYR A 258 -13.10 41.65 -37.45
N THR A 259 -14.05 41.32 -38.35
CA THR A 259 -13.78 40.46 -39.48
C THR A 259 -13.58 41.34 -40.73
N ASP A 260 -12.45 41.19 -41.43
CA ASP A 260 -12.27 41.80 -42.75
C ASP A 260 -13.06 40.99 -43.79
N VAL A 261 -14.14 41.60 -44.31
CA VAL A 261 -15.01 40.96 -45.28
C VAL A 261 -14.54 41.15 -46.72
N ALA A 262 -13.43 41.85 -46.94
CA ALA A 262 -12.88 42.11 -48.30
C ALA A 262 -12.23 40.86 -48.92
N SER A 263 -11.79 39.92 -48.11
CA SER A 263 -11.25 38.63 -48.57
C SER A 263 -11.69 37.49 -47.66
N ILE A 264 -12.17 36.40 -48.25
CA ILE A 264 -12.55 35.18 -47.55
C ILE A 264 -11.79 34.02 -48.16
N ASP A 265 -10.93 33.38 -47.38
CA ASP A 265 -10.32 32.10 -47.74
C ASP A 265 -11.08 30.96 -47.09
N VAL A 266 -11.63 30.07 -47.92
CA VAL A 266 -12.31 28.87 -47.46
C VAL A 266 -11.41 27.66 -47.72
N SER A 267 -10.86 27.09 -46.69
CA SER A 267 -10.11 25.85 -46.78
C SER A 267 -10.80 24.74 -45.99
N ARG A 268 -10.92 23.57 -46.60
CA ARG A 268 -11.40 22.37 -45.88
C ARG A 268 -10.28 21.80 -45.00
N VAL A 269 -10.56 21.58 -43.75
CA VAL A 269 -9.65 20.81 -42.89
C VAL A 269 -9.59 19.36 -43.41
N PRO A 270 -8.40 18.78 -43.65
CA PRO A 270 -8.29 17.40 -44.04
C PRO A 270 -8.93 16.50 -43.01
N LEU A 271 -9.82 15.60 -43.43
CA LEU A 271 -10.41 14.61 -42.54
C LEU A 271 -9.48 13.40 -42.44
N TYR A 272 -9.30 12.86 -41.23
CA TYR A 272 -8.42 11.73 -41.03
C TYR A 272 -8.89 10.49 -41.80
N ASN A 273 -7.96 9.87 -42.50
CA ASN A 273 -8.16 8.61 -43.21
C ASN A 273 -8.28 7.44 -42.23
N LYS A 274 -7.51 7.50 -41.11
CA LYS A 274 -7.49 6.48 -40.09
C LYS A 274 -7.46 7.08 -38.71
N ILE A 275 -8.28 6.51 -37.83
CA ILE A 275 -8.26 6.81 -36.39
C ILE A 275 -7.89 5.56 -35.66
N ALA A 276 -6.84 5.59 -34.84
CA ALA A 276 -6.35 4.44 -34.08
C ALA A 276 -6.13 4.78 -32.62
N PHE A 277 -6.70 3.97 -31.75
CA PHE A 277 -6.45 4.00 -30.31
C PHE A 277 -5.64 2.77 -29.93
N LYS A 278 -4.54 2.96 -29.22
CA LYS A 278 -3.58 1.90 -28.94
C LYS A 278 -3.13 1.93 -27.50
N TYR A 279 -3.15 0.75 -26.89
CA TYR A 279 -2.43 0.46 -25.67
C TYR A 279 -0.97 0.06 -25.96
N GLN A 280 -0.14 0.04 -24.93
CA GLN A 280 1.16 -0.60 -25.02
C GLN A 280 1.00 -2.09 -25.24
N GLU A 281 1.89 -2.67 -26.00
CA GLU A 281 1.86 -4.11 -26.28
C GLU A 281 2.16 -4.90 -24.99
N SER A 282 1.31 -5.91 -24.72
CA SER A 282 1.46 -6.85 -23.63
C SER A 282 2.25 -8.09 -24.07
N GLU A 283 3.16 -8.52 -23.23
CA GLU A 283 3.93 -9.75 -23.42
C GLU A 283 3.25 -10.98 -22.81
N SER A 284 2.03 -10.82 -22.24
CA SER A 284 1.31 -11.96 -21.65
C SER A 284 1.04 -13.04 -22.69
N GLY A 285 1.06 -14.30 -22.25
CA GLY A 285 0.81 -15.44 -23.11
C GLY A 285 -0.55 -15.33 -23.79
N THR A 286 -1.59 -14.90 -23.05
CA THR A 286 -2.94 -14.70 -23.56
C THR A 286 -3.02 -13.64 -24.62
N ASN A 287 -2.39 -12.46 -24.42
CA ASN A 287 -2.33 -11.40 -25.43
C ASN A 287 -1.58 -11.84 -26.68
N THR A 288 -0.49 -12.56 -26.51
CA THR A 288 0.31 -13.10 -27.62
C THR A 288 -0.49 -14.12 -28.44
N ILE A 289 -1.21 -15.02 -27.80
CA ILE A 289 -2.10 -15.97 -28.47
C ILE A 289 -3.21 -15.22 -29.23
N PHE A 290 -3.85 -14.25 -28.58
CA PHE A 290 -4.88 -13.43 -29.22
C PHE A 290 -4.32 -12.71 -30.46
N LYS A 291 -3.16 -12.08 -30.35
CA LYS A 291 -2.50 -11.40 -31.46
C LYS A 291 -2.19 -12.34 -32.63
N ASN A 292 -1.69 -13.55 -32.33
CA ASN A 292 -1.38 -14.55 -33.36
C ASN A 292 -2.63 -15.07 -34.08
N LEU A 293 -3.76 -15.16 -33.37
CA LEU A 293 -5.03 -15.63 -33.94
C LEU A 293 -5.76 -14.54 -34.74
N THR A 294 -5.67 -13.27 -34.31
CA THR A 294 -6.50 -12.18 -34.86
C THR A 294 -5.70 -11.16 -35.67
N SER A 295 -4.36 -11.21 -35.62
CA SER A 295 -3.44 -10.21 -36.16
C SER A 295 -3.66 -8.80 -35.58
N ARG A 296 -4.25 -8.70 -34.38
CA ARG A 296 -4.55 -7.46 -33.67
C ARG A 296 -4.06 -7.55 -32.24
N ASN A 297 -3.57 -6.44 -31.69
CA ASN A 297 -3.31 -6.37 -30.25
C ASN A 297 -4.65 -6.22 -29.50
N TYR A 298 -4.79 -6.92 -28.39
CA TYR A 298 -5.97 -6.85 -27.52
C TYR A 298 -6.16 -5.43 -27.01
N GLY A 299 -7.40 -4.94 -27.05
CA GLY A 299 -7.76 -3.57 -26.65
C GLY A 299 -7.50 -2.47 -27.68
N ASN A 300 -6.78 -2.75 -28.77
CA ASN A 300 -6.56 -1.76 -29.81
C ASN A 300 -7.76 -1.66 -30.75
N THR A 301 -8.17 -0.41 -31.02
CA THR A 301 -9.24 -0.10 -31.98
C THR A 301 -8.71 0.77 -33.09
N ASN A 302 -9.08 0.47 -34.32
CA ASN A 302 -8.86 1.35 -35.46
C ASN A 302 -10.04 1.37 -36.40
N GLU A 303 -10.36 2.58 -36.85
CA GLU A 303 -11.36 2.83 -37.85
C GLU A 303 -10.70 3.41 -39.11
N GLN A 304 -11.10 2.89 -40.26
CA GLN A 304 -10.62 3.32 -41.56
C GLN A 304 -11.73 4.06 -42.29
N PHE A 305 -11.42 5.23 -42.82
CA PHE A 305 -12.35 6.08 -43.58
C PHE A 305 -11.80 6.34 -44.97
N ASP A 306 -12.67 6.67 -45.89
CA ASP A 306 -12.28 7.08 -47.26
C ASP A 306 -12.14 8.60 -47.32
N TYR A 307 -11.17 9.13 -46.55
CA TYR A 307 -10.85 10.56 -46.51
C TYR A 307 -9.40 10.81 -46.94
N ASP A 308 -9.10 12.04 -47.27
CA ASP A 308 -7.83 12.47 -47.86
C ASP A 308 -6.77 12.93 -46.85
N GLY A 309 -7.09 12.89 -45.54
CA GLY A 309 -6.15 13.26 -44.52
C GLY A 309 -5.26 12.09 -44.08
N GLY A 310 -4.36 12.38 -43.17
CA GLY A 310 -3.44 11.38 -42.59
C GLY A 310 -4.07 10.53 -41.52
N ASP A 311 -3.24 9.75 -40.83
CA ASP A 311 -3.63 8.94 -39.70
C ASP A 311 -3.66 9.78 -38.42
N PHE A 312 -4.71 9.64 -37.63
CA PHE A 312 -4.77 10.13 -36.25
C PHE A 312 -4.57 8.98 -35.28
N LYS A 313 -3.59 9.09 -34.37
CA LYS A 313 -3.21 8.03 -33.49
C LYS A 313 -3.12 8.54 -32.07
N VAL A 314 -3.84 7.87 -31.16
CA VAL A 314 -3.74 8.05 -29.73
C VAL A 314 -3.07 6.82 -29.13
N GLU A 315 -1.92 7.01 -28.52
CA GLU A 315 -1.21 5.95 -27.79
C GLU A 315 -1.24 6.23 -26.30
N LEU A 316 -1.65 5.20 -25.55
CA LEU A 316 -1.66 5.23 -24.10
C LEU A 316 -0.34 4.66 -23.56
N PRO A 317 0.15 5.14 -22.42
CA PRO A 317 1.32 4.56 -21.76
C PRO A 317 0.98 3.29 -20.96
N PHE A 318 -0.25 2.87 -20.98
CA PHE A 318 -0.80 1.73 -20.25
C PHE A 318 -0.85 0.47 -21.11
N GLU A 319 -0.65 -0.66 -20.48
CA GLU A 319 -0.84 -1.98 -21.08
C GLU A 319 -2.29 -2.43 -20.86
N ASN A 320 -2.87 -3.09 -21.86
CA ASN A 320 -4.15 -3.77 -21.74
C ASN A 320 -3.91 -5.28 -21.71
N MET A 321 -4.16 -5.90 -20.58
CA MET A 321 -3.91 -7.33 -20.34
C MET A 321 -5.22 -8.11 -20.51
N MET A 322 -5.22 -9.09 -21.39
CA MET A 322 -6.34 -9.99 -21.54
C MET A 322 -6.49 -10.86 -20.29
N MET A 323 -7.62 -10.72 -19.60
CA MET A 323 -7.94 -11.51 -18.41
C MET A 323 -8.56 -12.85 -18.79
N GLN A 324 -8.19 -13.89 -18.07
CA GLN A 324 -8.80 -15.21 -18.21
C GLN A 324 -9.91 -15.39 -17.18
N LYS A 325 -11.08 -15.84 -17.63
CA LYS A 325 -12.18 -16.17 -16.75
C LYS A 325 -12.11 -17.63 -16.30
N PHE A 326 -12.14 -17.86 -14.99
CA PHE A 326 -12.26 -19.22 -14.47
C PHE A 326 -13.65 -19.78 -14.75
N VAL A 327 -13.68 -20.98 -15.33
CA VAL A 327 -14.92 -21.69 -15.68
C VAL A 327 -15.75 -21.92 -14.39
N GLY A 328 -17.02 -21.52 -14.46
CA GLY A 328 -17.95 -21.68 -13.33
C GLY A 328 -17.87 -20.59 -12.25
N THR A 329 -17.03 -19.60 -12.44
CA THR A 329 -16.92 -18.44 -11.53
C THR A 329 -16.98 -17.13 -12.32
N ASN A 330 -17.19 -16.00 -11.65
CA ASN A 330 -17.03 -14.67 -12.24
C ASN A 330 -15.62 -14.10 -12.01
N LEU A 331 -14.69 -14.91 -11.51
CA LEU A 331 -13.32 -14.50 -11.24
C LEU A 331 -12.54 -14.43 -12.55
N GLN A 332 -11.91 -13.30 -12.79
CA GLN A 332 -10.95 -13.07 -13.88
C GLN A 332 -9.56 -12.94 -13.29
N ILE A 333 -8.58 -13.54 -13.97
CA ILE A 333 -7.17 -13.48 -13.55
C ILE A 333 -6.33 -13.01 -14.72
N GLY A 334 -5.51 -11.99 -14.46
CA GLY A 334 -4.45 -11.55 -15.35
C GLY A 334 -3.18 -12.36 -15.11
N GLU A 335 -2.52 -12.77 -16.18
CA GLU A 335 -1.32 -13.58 -16.13
C GLU A 335 -0.08 -12.77 -16.50
N THR A 336 0.95 -12.80 -15.65
CA THR A 336 2.26 -12.18 -15.92
C THR A 336 3.29 -13.19 -16.39
N LEU A 337 2.84 -14.20 -17.15
CA LEU A 337 3.68 -15.17 -17.83
C LEU A 337 3.63 -14.94 -19.35
N ASN A 338 4.77 -15.03 -20.02
CA ASN A 338 4.82 -15.05 -21.47
C ASN A 338 4.51 -16.46 -22.04
N THR A 339 4.51 -16.62 -23.35
CA THR A 339 4.26 -17.91 -24.01
C THR A 339 5.25 -19.00 -23.64
N ASP A 340 6.43 -18.67 -23.18
CA ASP A 340 7.47 -19.60 -22.76
C ASP A 340 7.36 -19.98 -21.27
N GLY A 341 6.36 -19.45 -20.58
CA GLY A 341 6.15 -19.65 -19.15
C GLY A 341 7.08 -18.84 -18.25
N ASN A 342 7.81 -17.86 -18.81
CA ASN A 342 8.67 -16.98 -18.04
C ASN A 342 7.88 -15.79 -17.53
N LYS A 343 8.16 -15.36 -16.29
CA LYS A 343 7.60 -14.13 -15.71
C LYS A 343 8.10 -12.91 -16.51
N TYR A 344 7.19 -12.00 -16.81
CA TYR A 344 7.54 -10.67 -17.35
C TYR A 344 6.98 -9.58 -16.43
N THR A 345 7.52 -8.38 -16.55
CA THR A 345 7.03 -7.21 -15.83
C THR A 345 6.08 -6.45 -16.73
N PRO A 346 4.78 -6.40 -16.42
CA PRO A 346 3.84 -5.65 -17.22
C PRO A 346 4.16 -4.15 -17.17
N LYS A 347 3.84 -3.42 -18.23
CA LYS A 347 3.73 -1.97 -18.19
C LYS A 347 2.56 -1.59 -17.29
N PRO A 348 2.44 -0.31 -16.88
CA PRO A 348 1.34 0.09 -16.02
C PRO A 348 -0.01 -0.35 -16.57
N VAL A 349 -0.80 -1.04 -15.75
CA VAL A 349 -2.14 -1.56 -16.13
C VAL A 349 -3.20 -0.84 -15.31
N ILE A 350 -4.23 -0.36 -15.99
CA ILE A 350 -5.42 0.22 -15.34
C ILE A 350 -6.46 -0.88 -15.17
N LEU A 351 -7.04 -0.93 -13.96
CA LEU A 351 -8.07 -1.89 -13.57
C LEU A 351 -9.30 -1.16 -13.06
N TYR A 352 -10.47 -1.77 -13.20
CA TYR A 352 -11.70 -1.33 -12.55
C TYR A 352 -12.01 -2.19 -11.33
N GLN A 353 -12.51 -1.56 -10.27
CA GLN A 353 -13.08 -2.24 -9.13
C GLN A 353 -14.52 -2.65 -9.47
N TYR A 354 -14.78 -3.95 -9.35
CA TYR A 354 -16.14 -4.47 -9.36
C TYR A 354 -16.83 -4.25 -8.01
N ASP A 355 -18.15 -4.36 -8.00
CA ASP A 355 -18.89 -4.37 -6.76
C ASP A 355 -18.55 -5.61 -5.92
N ASN A 356 -18.77 -5.52 -4.61
CA ASN A 356 -18.46 -6.61 -3.70
C ASN A 356 -19.22 -7.88 -4.11
N LEU A 357 -18.49 -8.94 -4.32
CA LEU A 357 -19.03 -10.26 -4.58
C LEU A 357 -19.27 -10.99 -3.25
N THR A 358 -20.43 -11.63 -3.13
CA THR A 358 -20.82 -12.43 -1.95
C THR A 358 -20.57 -13.93 -2.11
N THR A 359 -19.98 -14.33 -3.23
CA THR A 359 -19.60 -15.74 -3.47
C THR A 359 -18.29 -16.05 -2.77
N SER A 360 -18.22 -17.20 -2.11
CA SER A 360 -16.97 -17.57 -1.44
C SER A 360 -15.84 -17.81 -2.43
N PHE A 361 -14.71 -17.19 -2.15
CA PHE A 361 -13.45 -17.39 -2.85
C PHE A 361 -12.43 -17.99 -1.89
N GLN A 362 -11.73 -19.02 -2.31
CA GLN A 362 -10.74 -19.69 -1.48
C GLN A 362 -9.34 -19.58 -2.11
N PHE A 363 -8.38 -19.14 -1.34
CA PHE A 363 -6.96 -19.19 -1.70
C PHE A 363 -6.17 -19.90 -0.59
N THR A 364 -4.91 -20.18 -0.83
CA THR A 364 -4.08 -20.86 0.16
C THR A 364 -2.98 -19.93 0.64
N ASP A 365 -2.94 -19.70 1.93
CA ASP A 365 -1.84 -19.03 2.61
C ASP A 365 -0.99 -20.07 3.34
N ASN A 366 0.29 -20.19 2.96
CA ASN A 366 1.25 -21.13 3.57
C ASN A 366 0.72 -22.56 3.81
N SER A 367 -0.06 -23.08 2.87
CA SER A 367 -0.76 -24.40 2.93
C SER A 367 -2.10 -24.39 3.68
N THR A 368 -2.50 -23.30 4.31
CA THR A 368 -3.79 -23.17 5.00
C THR A 368 -4.80 -22.55 4.04
N PRO A 369 -5.96 -23.19 3.80
CA PRO A 369 -7.01 -22.60 2.97
C PRO A 369 -7.66 -21.43 3.71
N VAL A 370 -7.67 -20.26 3.08
CA VAL A 370 -8.38 -19.06 3.53
C VAL A 370 -9.60 -18.86 2.65
N THR A 371 -10.77 -18.72 3.27
CA THR A 371 -12.03 -18.48 2.56
C THR A 371 -12.49 -17.04 2.80
N LEU A 372 -12.63 -16.28 1.72
CA LEU A 372 -13.25 -14.96 1.74
C LEU A 372 -14.71 -15.11 1.33
N THR A 373 -15.61 -14.58 2.14
CA THR A 373 -17.06 -14.57 1.87
C THR A 373 -17.53 -13.26 1.22
N THR A 374 -16.69 -12.23 1.30
CA THR A 374 -16.94 -10.92 0.67
C THR A 374 -15.60 -10.37 0.19
N TYR A 375 -15.52 -10.01 -1.07
CA TYR A 375 -14.32 -9.40 -1.66
C TYR A 375 -14.70 -8.49 -2.83
N ALA A 376 -13.88 -7.50 -3.11
CA ALA A 376 -14.01 -6.62 -4.26
C ALA A 376 -12.93 -6.98 -5.29
N PRO A 377 -13.25 -7.69 -6.35
CA PRO A 377 -12.29 -8.03 -7.39
C PRO A 377 -12.00 -6.82 -8.28
N PHE A 378 -10.85 -6.86 -8.92
CA PHE A 378 -10.43 -5.90 -9.94
C PHE A 378 -10.27 -6.61 -11.27
N GLY A 379 -10.58 -5.91 -12.36
CA GLY A 379 -10.40 -6.42 -13.71
C GLY A 379 -10.43 -5.28 -14.73
N GLN A 380 -10.26 -5.62 -16.00
CA GLN A 380 -10.37 -4.66 -17.10
C GLN A 380 -11.76 -4.66 -17.74
N ASP A 381 -12.50 -5.75 -17.54
CA ASP A 381 -13.87 -5.84 -18.03
C ASP A 381 -14.85 -5.53 -16.90
N VAL A 382 -15.83 -4.68 -17.17
CA VAL A 382 -16.96 -4.47 -16.28
C VAL A 382 -17.97 -5.59 -16.53
N LEU A 383 -18.13 -6.48 -15.56
CA LEU A 383 -19.16 -7.51 -15.60
C LEU A 383 -20.48 -6.89 -15.12
N ASP A 384 -21.30 -6.42 -16.05
CA ASP A 384 -22.73 -6.39 -15.82
C ASP A 384 -23.28 -7.82 -16.04
N THR A 385 -24.29 -8.21 -15.30
CA THR A 385 -24.95 -9.51 -15.44
C THR A 385 -25.50 -9.76 -16.85
N ASN A 386 -25.63 -8.73 -17.67
CA ASN A 386 -26.18 -8.77 -19.02
C ASN A 386 -25.26 -8.18 -20.11
N ILE A 387 -24.24 -7.39 -19.75
CA ILE A 387 -23.41 -6.68 -20.74
C ILE A 387 -21.95 -6.71 -20.25
N ASN A 388 -21.05 -7.20 -21.09
CA ASN A 388 -19.62 -7.07 -20.87
C ASN A 388 -19.16 -5.70 -21.38
N TYR A 389 -18.77 -4.80 -20.48
CA TYR A 389 -18.06 -3.58 -20.84
C TYR A 389 -16.57 -3.83 -20.73
N THR A 390 -15.85 -3.47 -21.74
CA THR A 390 -14.40 -3.41 -21.73
C THR A 390 -13.93 -1.98 -21.56
N LEU A 391 -12.70 -1.79 -21.09
CA LEU A 391 -12.01 -0.50 -21.03
C LEU A 391 -11.67 0.08 -22.44
N ASN A 392 -12.20 -0.51 -23.48
CA ASN A 392 -11.95 -0.13 -24.86
C ASN A 392 -12.93 0.94 -25.33
#